data_ca21e2f9d2eeb7d5c99a92f789eb2ac1
#
_entry.id   ca21e2f9d2eeb7d5c99a92f789eb2ac1
#
_cell.length_a   1.000
_cell.length_b   1.000
_cell.length_c   1.000
_cell.angle_alpha   90.00
_cell.angle_beta   90.00
_cell.angle_gamma   90.00
#
_symmetry.space_group_name_H-M   'P 1'
#
loop_
_entity.id
_entity.type
_entity.pdbx_description
1 polymer ?
#
loop_
_entity_poly.entity_id
_entity_poly.type
_entity_poly.pdbx_seq_one_letter_code
_entity_poly.pdbx_strand_id
1 'polypeptide(L)'
;MDVLLLNLLNKKKEEINNIIVGGGDDIAEHLAWGFEKAVQMNWNNNTRFSILVTDSPWNGLKYHNNELFENYPQGVPNSKNIEEMANKGISLLCIKLKNDTNIMYNIFDNIYKKYTNKLKTLFQIISIHSPEDLINIIIKNSSKAYEVQRENEIKNLPI
;
A
#
# COMPACT_ATOMS: atom_id res chain seq x y z
N MET A 1 -1.94 -9.36 27.44
CA MET A 1 -1.96 -9.58 25.97
C MET A 1 -2.85 -10.78 25.71
N ASP A 2 -3.82 -10.64 24.82
CA ASP A 2 -4.80 -11.68 24.52
C ASP A 2 -4.07 -12.89 23.88
N VAL A 3 -4.27 -14.10 24.42
CA VAL A 3 -3.66 -15.35 23.92
C VAL A 3 -4.05 -15.59 22.45
N LEU A 4 -5.27 -15.24 22.07
CA LEU A 4 -5.75 -15.38 20.69
C LEU A 4 -4.95 -14.48 19.73
N LEU A 5 -4.69 -13.24 20.13
CA LEU A 5 -3.90 -12.28 19.34
C LEU A 5 -2.44 -12.77 19.19
N LEU A 6 -1.84 -13.27 20.27
CA LEU A 6 -0.49 -13.81 20.22
C LEU A 6 -0.37 -15.02 19.27
N ASN A 7 -1.33 -15.93 19.31
CA ASN A 7 -1.37 -17.08 18.41
C ASN A 7 -1.53 -16.66 16.94
N LEU A 8 -2.37 -15.66 16.67
CA LEU A 8 -2.54 -15.11 15.32
C LEU A 8 -1.24 -14.47 14.80
N LEU A 9 -0.57 -13.70 15.63
CA LEU A 9 0.71 -13.05 15.28
C LEU A 9 1.81 -14.09 15.01
N ASN A 10 1.91 -15.13 15.83
CA ASN A 10 2.87 -16.21 15.62
C ASN A 10 2.60 -16.97 14.32
N LYS A 11 1.34 -17.29 14.02
CA LYS A 11 0.94 -17.91 12.75
C LYS A 11 1.34 -17.05 11.56
N LYS A 12 1.08 -15.74 11.61
CA LYS A 12 1.47 -14.82 10.54
C LYS A 12 2.97 -14.71 10.38
N LYS A 13 3.72 -14.73 11.47
CA LYS A 13 5.20 -14.78 11.43
C LYS A 13 5.71 -16.04 10.74
N GLU A 14 5.14 -17.20 11.04
CA GLU A 14 5.49 -18.46 10.37
C GLU A 14 5.15 -18.41 8.87
N GLU A 15 3.97 -17.91 8.49
CA GLU A 15 3.59 -17.74 7.09
C GLU A 15 4.61 -16.86 6.34
N ILE A 16 5.05 -15.74 6.93
CA ILE A 16 6.04 -14.84 6.34
C ILE A 16 7.41 -15.52 6.21
N ASN A 17 7.85 -16.24 7.25
CA ASN A 17 9.15 -16.94 7.23
C ASN A 17 9.22 -18.06 6.19
N ASN A 18 8.07 -18.60 5.77
CA ASN A 18 7.98 -19.66 4.78
C ASN A 18 7.83 -19.12 3.34
N ILE A 19 7.82 -17.81 3.14
CA ILE A 19 7.78 -17.20 1.80
C ILE A 19 9.14 -17.46 1.13
N ILE A 20 9.09 -18.19 0.02
CA ILE A 20 10.27 -18.36 -0.85
C ILE A 20 10.37 -17.08 -1.69
N VAL A 21 11.46 -16.35 -1.48
CA VAL A 21 11.74 -15.14 -2.28
C VAL A 21 12.47 -15.57 -3.55
N GLY A 22 11.84 -15.31 -4.70
CA GLY A 22 12.47 -15.43 -6.02
C GLY A 22 12.80 -14.06 -6.58
N GLY A 23 13.88 -13.93 -7.33
CA GLY A 23 14.23 -12.69 -8.02
C GLY A 23 13.68 -12.65 -9.44
N GLY A 24 13.40 -11.45 -9.94
CA GLY A 24 13.15 -11.16 -11.35
C GLY A 24 14.43 -10.75 -12.06
N ASP A 25 14.40 -10.71 -13.39
CA ASP A 25 15.54 -10.32 -14.23
C ASP A 25 15.58 -8.82 -14.53
N ASP A 26 14.58 -8.07 -14.05
CA ASP A 26 14.47 -6.62 -14.23
C ASP A 26 14.37 -5.87 -12.88
N ILE A 27 14.47 -4.54 -12.93
CA ILE A 27 14.42 -3.70 -11.73
C ILE A 27 12.98 -3.33 -11.37
N ALA A 28 12.11 -3.19 -12.38
CA ALA A 28 10.72 -2.83 -12.15
C ALA A 28 9.90 -4.04 -11.69
N GLU A 29 9.03 -3.82 -10.71
CA GLU A 29 8.30 -4.88 -10.03
C GLU A 29 6.84 -5.02 -10.51
N HIS A 30 6.35 -6.25 -10.52
CA HIS A 30 4.97 -6.54 -10.93
C HIS A 30 3.97 -6.32 -9.78
N LEU A 31 3.78 -5.07 -9.37
CA LEU A 31 2.92 -4.73 -8.23
C LEU A 31 1.41 -4.92 -8.50
N ALA A 32 1.02 -5.10 -9.77
CA ALA A 32 -0.39 -5.20 -10.16
C ALA A 32 -1.15 -6.30 -9.41
N TRP A 33 -0.54 -7.47 -9.26
CA TRP A 33 -1.17 -8.60 -8.56
C TRP A 33 -1.33 -8.34 -7.07
N GLY A 34 -0.36 -7.69 -6.44
CA GLY A 34 -0.46 -7.32 -5.03
C GLY A 34 -1.63 -6.37 -4.79
N PHE A 35 -1.77 -5.36 -5.63
CA PHE A 35 -2.90 -4.42 -5.55
C PHE A 35 -4.24 -5.07 -5.90
N GLU A 36 -4.28 -5.96 -6.90
CA GLU A 36 -5.49 -6.73 -7.21
C GLU A 36 -5.94 -7.56 -6.01
N LYS A 37 -5.02 -8.28 -5.38
CA LYS A 37 -5.33 -9.04 -4.18
C LYS A 37 -5.78 -8.16 -3.02
N ALA A 38 -5.14 -7.01 -2.81
CA ALA A 38 -5.56 -6.05 -1.80
C ALA A 38 -6.99 -5.55 -2.03
N VAL A 39 -7.36 -5.27 -3.29
CA VAL A 39 -8.73 -4.86 -3.66
C VAL A 39 -9.75 -5.96 -3.42
N GLN A 40 -9.39 -7.23 -3.68
CA GLN A 40 -10.25 -8.40 -3.54
C GLN A 40 -10.40 -8.90 -2.10
N MET A 41 -9.54 -8.43 -1.18
CA MET A 41 -9.65 -8.81 0.23
C MET A 41 -11.02 -8.46 0.80
N ASN A 42 -11.49 -9.30 1.71
CA ASN A 42 -12.72 -9.04 2.44
C ASN A 42 -12.46 -8.01 3.55
N TRP A 43 -12.71 -6.75 3.25
CA TRP A 43 -12.58 -5.62 4.16
C TRP A 43 -13.83 -5.48 5.03
N ASN A 44 -14.03 -6.40 5.96
CA ASN A 44 -15.23 -6.45 6.82
C ASN A 44 -15.28 -5.33 7.87
N ASN A 45 -14.16 -4.71 8.16
CA ASN A 45 -14.06 -3.65 9.15
C ASN A 45 -14.06 -2.28 8.48
N ASN A 46 -14.45 -1.28 9.25
CA ASN A 46 -14.50 0.10 8.79
C ASN A 46 -13.09 0.66 8.58
N THR A 47 -12.09 0.21 9.36
CA THR A 47 -10.69 0.60 9.16
C THR A 47 -10.02 -0.29 8.14
N ARG A 48 -9.67 0.31 7.00
CA ARG A 48 -9.01 -0.35 5.88
C ARG A 48 -7.65 0.30 5.66
N PHE A 49 -6.60 -0.46 5.89
CA PHE A 49 -5.24 0.05 5.83
C PHE A 49 -4.32 -0.94 5.15
N SER A 50 -3.64 -0.50 4.11
CA SER A 50 -2.65 -1.29 3.35
C SER A 50 -1.29 -0.63 3.44
N ILE A 51 -0.24 -1.43 3.42
CA ILE A 51 1.14 -0.98 3.45
C ILE A 51 1.86 -1.56 2.24
N LEU A 52 2.46 -0.67 1.45
CA LEU A 52 3.37 -1.04 0.36
C LEU A 52 4.80 -0.77 0.81
N VAL A 53 5.64 -1.79 0.80
CA VAL A 53 7.09 -1.68 1.01
C VAL A 53 7.77 -2.15 -0.26
N THR A 54 8.45 -1.24 -0.95
CA THR A 54 9.19 -1.57 -2.16
C THR A 54 10.39 -0.65 -2.35
N ASP A 55 11.44 -1.18 -2.93
CA ASP A 55 12.64 -0.43 -3.35
C ASP A 55 12.65 -0.18 -4.86
N SER A 56 11.69 -0.72 -5.59
CA SER A 56 11.61 -0.66 -7.05
C SER A 56 10.26 -0.10 -7.52
N PRO A 57 10.24 0.60 -8.67
CA PRO A 57 9.01 1.10 -9.26
C PRO A 57 8.17 -0.04 -9.84
N TRP A 58 6.92 0.25 -10.14
CA TRP A 58 6.02 -0.65 -10.88
C TRP A 58 6.45 -0.74 -12.34
N ASN A 59 6.26 -1.91 -12.97
CA ASN A 59 6.46 -2.09 -14.41
C ASN A 59 5.64 -1.08 -15.24
N GLY A 60 6.26 -0.61 -16.32
CA GLY A 60 5.69 0.34 -17.26
C GLY A 60 6.35 1.72 -17.18
N LEU A 61 6.80 2.22 -18.33
CA LEU A 61 7.58 3.45 -18.47
C LEU A 61 6.95 4.68 -17.80
N LYS A 62 5.62 4.72 -17.67
CA LYS A 62 4.96 5.83 -16.99
C LYS A 62 5.31 5.92 -15.50
N TYR A 63 5.83 4.85 -14.88
CA TYR A 63 6.13 4.81 -13.45
C TYR A 63 7.60 5.09 -13.13
N HIS A 64 8.52 5.03 -14.11
CA HIS A 64 9.96 5.25 -13.85
C HIS A 64 10.74 5.98 -14.96
N ASN A 65 10.26 6.13 -16.17
CA ASN A 65 10.95 6.77 -17.30
C ASN A 65 12.31 6.15 -17.67
N ASN A 66 12.59 4.91 -17.30
CA ASN A 66 13.87 4.27 -17.55
C ASN A 66 13.67 2.91 -18.22
N GLU A 67 14.02 2.85 -19.51
CA GLU A 67 13.89 1.64 -20.32
C GLU A 67 14.76 0.49 -19.82
N LEU A 68 15.88 0.79 -19.13
CA LEU A 68 16.76 -0.22 -18.56
C LEU A 68 16.14 -0.97 -17.36
N PHE A 69 15.07 -0.43 -16.79
CA PHE A 69 14.37 -1.04 -15.66
C PHE A 69 13.28 -1.99 -16.10
N GLU A 70 13.03 -2.11 -17.40
CA GLU A 70 11.78 -2.66 -17.91
C GLU A 70 12.01 -3.72 -18.98
N ASN A 71 11.74 -4.99 -18.64
CA ASN A 71 11.63 -6.06 -19.62
C ASN A 71 10.23 -6.17 -20.25
N TYR A 72 9.26 -5.44 -19.68
CA TYR A 72 7.87 -5.41 -20.14
C TYR A 72 7.45 -3.99 -20.52
N PRO A 73 8.00 -3.40 -21.61
CA PRO A 73 7.76 -2.00 -21.97
C PRO A 73 6.29 -1.67 -22.21
N GLN A 74 5.48 -2.67 -22.53
CA GLN A 74 4.04 -2.52 -22.66
C GLN A 74 3.31 -2.72 -21.34
N GLY A 75 4.07 -2.96 -20.25
CA GLY A 75 3.69 -3.27 -18.88
C GLY A 75 2.19 -3.29 -18.64
N VAL A 76 1.68 -4.10 -17.77
CA VAL A 76 0.25 -4.06 -17.40
C VAL A 76 0.03 -2.95 -16.37
N PRO A 77 0.06 -1.67 -16.76
CA PRO A 77 -0.12 -0.59 -15.82
C PRO A 77 -1.61 -0.40 -15.59
N ASN A 78 -2.18 -1.25 -14.78
CA ASN A 78 -3.56 -1.06 -14.40
C ASN A 78 -3.64 -0.23 -13.12
N SER A 79 -3.48 1.09 -13.25
CA SER A 79 -3.77 2.02 -12.16
C SER A 79 -5.21 1.91 -11.62
N LYS A 80 -6.08 1.16 -12.29
CA LYS A 80 -7.45 0.89 -11.84
C LYS A 80 -7.49 0.27 -10.45
N ASN A 81 -6.54 -0.61 -10.11
CA ASN A 81 -6.49 -1.21 -8.78
C ASN A 81 -6.22 -0.16 -7.69
N ILE A 82 -5.34 0.82 -7.95
CA ILE A 82 -5.08 1.93 -7.03
C ILE A 82 -6.30 2.85 -6.95
N GLU A 83 -6.95 3.13 -8.07
CA GLU A 83 -8.20 3.91 -8.10
C GLU A 83 -9.31 3.20 -7.32
N GLU A 84 -9.41 1.89 -7.46
CA GLU A 84 -10.40 1.10 -6.73
C GLU A 84 -10.10 1.04 -5.23
N MET A 85 -8.83 0.92 -4.81
CA MET A 85 -8.43 1.02 -3.41
C MET A 85 -8.87 2.38 -2.82
N ALA A 86 -8.55 3.47 -3.51
CA ALA A 86 -8.92 4.82 -3.07
C ALA A 86 -10.45 4.98 -3.01
N ASN A 87 -11.19 4.48 -4.01
CA ASN A 87 -12.65 4.53 -4.07
C ASN A 87 -13.32 3.65 -2.99
N LYS A 88 -12.71 2.53 -2.61
CA LYS A 88 -13.16 1.68 -1.50
C LYS A 88 -12.79 2.22 -0.11
N GLY A 89 -12.13 3.36 -0.02
CA GLY A 89 -11.70 3.95 1.24
C GLY A 89 -10.57 3.18 1.93
N ILE A 90 -9.73 2.47 1.17
CA ILE A 90 -8.56 1.76 1.69
C ILE A 90 -7.42 2.76 1.79
N SER A 91 -6.97 3.07 3.02
CA SER A 91 -5.78 3.89 3.26
C SER A 91 -4.52 3.17 2.82
N LEU A 92 -3.56 3.89 2.22
CA LEU A 92 -2.32 3.32 1.72
C LEU A 92 -1.12 4.07 2.29
N LEU A 93 -0.26 3.34 3.00
CA LEU A 93 1.06 3.78 3.42
C LEU A 93 2.11 3.19 2.49
N CYS A 94 2.88 4.05 1.84
CA CYS A 94 4.00 3.65 1.01
C CYS A 94 5.31 3.87 1.78
N ILE A 95 6.04 2.81 2.04
CA ILE A 95 7.38 2.85 2.62
C ILE A 95 8.39 2.90 1.47
N LYS A 96 9.01 4.05 1.33
CA LYS A 96 9.98 4.29 0.26
C LYS A 96 11.39 3.91 0.71
N LEU A 97 12.00 2.96 0.02
CA LEU A 97 13.37 2.49 0.26
C LEU A 97 14.38 3.15 -0.69
N LYS A 98 13.96 3.47 -1.94
CA LYS A 98 14.82 4.10 -2.97
C LYS A 98 14.07 5.23 -3.70
N ASN A 99 14.84 6.11 -4.34
CA ASN A 99 14.28 7.26 -5.05
C ASN A 99 13.66 6.90 -6.42
N ASP A 100 14.01 5.77 -6.99
CA ASP A 100 13.50 5.31 -8.29
C ASP A 100 11.97 5.14 -8.30
N THR A 101 11.37 5.00 -7.13
CA THR A 101 9.92 4.90 -6.93
C THR A 101 9.18 6.24 -6.92
N ASN A 102 9.88 7.38 -7.02
CA ASN A 102 9.26 8.70 -6.86
C ASN A 102 8.15 8.99 -7.88
N ILE A 103 8.37 8.65 -9.15
CA ILE A 103 7.37 8.88 -10.22
C ILE A 103 6.11 8.08 -9.92
N MET A 104 6.26 6.81 -9.59
CA MET A 104 5.16 5.91 -9.22
C MET A 104 4.35 6.46 -8.05
N TYR A 105 5.00 6.86 -6.98
CA TYR A 105 4.32 7.39 -5.80
C TYR A 105 3.60 8.71 -6.06
N ASN A 106 4.14 9.57 -6.91
CA ASN A 106 3.46 10.80 -7.35
C ASN A 106 2.16 10.49 -8.12
N ILE A 107 2.17 9.43 -8.93
CA ILE A 107 0.97 8.96 -9.64
C ILE A 107 -0.08 8.47 -8.62
N PHE A 108 0.33 7.68 -7.63
CA PHE A 108 -0.58 7.19 -6.59
C PHE A 108 -1.17 8.32 -5.75
N ASP A 109 -0.35 9.29 -5.35
CA ASP A 109 -0.80 10.48 -4.62
C ASP A 109 -1.86 11.27 -5.41
N ASN A 110 -1.62 11.48 -6.71
CA ASN A 110 -2.58 12.15 -7.58
C ASN A 110 -3.90 11.37 -7.72
N ILE A 111 -3.85 10.05 -7.73
CA ILE A 111 -5.05 9.21 -7.74
C ILE A 111 -5.80 9.37 -6.42
N TYR A 112 -5.15 9.20 -5.28
CA TYR A 112 -5.79 9.32 -3.97
C TYR A 112 -6.42 10.70 -3.75
N LYS A 113 -5.76 11.79 -4.17
CA LYS A 113 -6.30 13.16 -4.10
C LYS A 113 -7.64 13.34 -4.80
N LYS A 114 -7.90 12.60 -5.90
CA LYS A 114 -9.19 12.68 -6.61
C LYS A 114 -10.34 12.09 -5.78
N TYR A 115 -10.06 11.13 -4.90
CA TYR A 115 -11.06 10.41 -4.12
C TYR A 115 -11.21 10.93 -2.68
N THR A 116 -10.25 11.68 -2.15
CA THR A 116 -10.29 12.24 -0.79
C THR A 116 -11.48 13.15 -0.52
N ASN A 117 -12.08 13.72 -1.54
CA ASN A 117 -13.30 14.53 -1.40
C ASN A 117 -14.56 13.70 -1.08
N LYS A 118 -14.56 12.39 -1.40
CA LYS A 118 -15.69 11.48 -1.17
C LYS A 118 -15.54 10.71 0.13
N LEU A 119 -14.35 10.19 0.36
CA LEU A 119 -14.01 9.42 1.56
C LEU A 119 -12.66 9.92 2.06
N LYS A 120 -12.58 10.30 3.32
CA LYS A 120 -11.30 10.60 3.93
C LYS A 120 -10.49 9.31 3.98
N THR A 121 -9.43 9.23 3.19
CA THR A 121 -8.45 8.15 3.20
C THR A 121 -7.08 8.72 3.51
N LEU A 122 -6.28 7.96 4.22
CA LEU A 122 -4.88 8.32 4.41
C LEU A 122 -4.09 7.78 3.23
N PHE A 123 -3.43 8.68 2.50
CA PHE A 123 -2.33 8.33 1.60
C PHE A 123 -1.06 8.99 2.12
N GLN A 124 -0.01 8.22 2.31
CA GLN A 124 1.23 8.75 2.86
C GLN A 124 2.43 8.00 2.29
N ILE A 125 3.48 8.76 1.96
CA ILE A 125 4.78 8.23 1.53
C ILE A 125 5.79 8.57 2.63
N ILE A 126 6.51 7.56 3.13
CA ILE A 126 7.52 7.74 4.16
C ILE A 126 8.81 7.06 3.72
N SER A 127 9.91 7.80 3.72
CA SER A 127 11.24 7.23 3.59
C SER A 127 11.71 6.70 4.93
N ILE A 128 12.30 5.52 4.94
CA ILE A 128 12.94 4.97 6.13
C ILE A 128 14.46 4.90 5.91
N HIS A 129 15.20 5.09 6.99
CA HIS A 129 16.66 5.04 6.99
C HIS A 129 17.18 3.82 7.76
N SER A 130 16.33 3.23 8.59
CA SER A 130 16.66 2.01 9.32
C SER A 130 15.45 1.09 9.45
N PRO A 131 15.64 -0.24 9.53
CA PRO A 131 14.54 -1.20 9.77
C PRO A 131 13.82 -0.96 11.10
N GLU A 132 14.49 -0.42 12.10
CA GLU A 132 13.93 -0.14 13.43
C GLU A 132 12.83 0.92 13.36
N ASP A 133 12.94 1.86 12.43
CA ASP A 133 11.93 2.91 12.23
C ASP A 133 10.61 2.34 11.72
N LEU A 134 10.66 1.20 11.00
CA LEU A 134 9.50 0.63 10.31
C LEU A 134 8.35 0.33 11.26
N ILE A 135 8.62 -0.29 12.40
CA ILE A 135 7.58 -0.68 13.38
C ILE A 135 6.88 0.57 13.93
N ASN A 136 7.65 1.58 14.31
CA ASN A 136 7.10 2.83 14.86
C ASN A 136 6.26 3.56 13.81
N ILE A 137 6.71 3.58 12.58
CA ILE A 137 6.00 4.18 11.44
C ILE A 137 4.68 3.46 11.19
N ILE A 138 4.68 2.12 11.18
CA ILE A 138 3.48 1.32 10.99
C ILE A 138 2.46 1.59 12.10
N ILE A 139 2.88 1.52 13.36
CA ILE A 139 1.99 1.76 14.51
C ILE A 139 1.38 3.16 14.43
N LYS A 140 2.20 4.19 14.25
CA LYS A 140 1.73 5.58 14.15
C LYS A 140 0.72 5.80 13.02
N ASN A 141 0.99 5.23 11.85
CA ASN A 141 0.13 5.45 10.69
C ASN A 141 -1.12 4.57 10.69
N SER A 142 -1.07 3.38 11.29
CA SER A 142 -2.28 2.57 11.53
C SER A 142 -3.24 3.30 12.45
N SER A 143 -2.76 3.89 13.55
CA SER A 143 -3.58 4.70 14.45
C SER A 143 -4.19 5.90 13.75
N LYS A 144 -3.41 6.61 12.94
CA LYS A 144 -3.92 7.74 12.14
C LYS A 144 -4.96 7.32 11.11
N ALA A 145 -4.77 6.19 10.43
CA ALA A 145 -5.76 5.66 9.50
C ALA A 145 -7.08 5.32 10.20
N TYR A 146 -7.00 4.75 11.40
CA TYR A 146 -8.18 4.49 12.23
C TYR A 146 -8.93 5.78 12.59
N GLU A 147 -8.22 6.83 13.04
CA GLU A 147 -8.83 8.12 13.37
C GLU A 147 -9.55 8.73 12.17
N VAL A 148 -8.91 8.76 11.01
CA VAL A 148 -9.48 9.29 9.76
C VAL A 148 -10.77 8.55 9.38
N GLN A 149 -10.80 7.25 9.51
CA GLN A 149 -11.99 6.45 9.16
C GLN A 149 -13.10 6.58 10.19
N ARG A 150 -12.78 6.68 11.47
CA ARG A 150 -13.76 6.97 12.53
C ARG A 150 -14.46 8.32 12.32
N GLU A 151 -13.73 9.35 11.87
CA GLU A 151 -14.35 10.63 11.52
C GLU A 151 -15.35 10.50 10.36
N ASN A 152 -15.09 9.62 9.39
CA ASN A 152 -16.04 9.36 8.31
C ASN A 152 -17.33 8.72 8.80
N GLU A 153 -17.23 7.80 9.77
CA GLU A 153 -18.38 7.14 10.37
C GLU A 153 -19.28 8.14 11.12
N ILE A 154 -18.67 8.97 11.95
CA ILE A 154 -19.41 9.97 12.73
C ILE A 154 -20.17 10.94 11.81
N LYS A 155 -19.59 11.33 10.70
CA LYS A 155 -20.23 12.23 9.73
C LYS A 155 -21.40 11.60 8.98
N ASN A 156 -21.43 10.29 8.86
CA ASN A 156 -22.45 9.55 8.14
C ASN A 156 -23.54 8.98 9.07
N LEU A 157 -23.51 9.29 10.37
CA LEU A 157 -24.59 8.95 11.29
C LEU A 157 -25.83 9.78 10.92
N PRO A 158 -27.02 9.14 10.81
CA PRO A 158 -28.26 9.87 10.62
C PRO A 158 -28.50 10.78 11.84
N ILE A 159 -28.81 12.04 11.58
CA ILE A 159 -29.22 13.04 12.58
C ILE A 159 -30.66 12.74 12.99
#